data_ec9e62973dc8e6921c69c153cc18964b
#
_entry.id   ec9e62973dc8e6921c69c153cc18964b
#
_cell.length_a   1.000
_cell.length_b   1.000
_cell.length_c   1.000
_cell.angle_alpha   90.00
_cell.angle_beta   90.00
_cell.angle_gamma   90.00
#
_symmetry.space_group_name_H-M   'P 1'
#
loop_
_entity.id
_entity.type
_entity.pdbx_description
1 polymer ?
#
loop_
_entity_poly.entity_id
_entity_poly.type
_entity_poly.pdbx_seq_one_letter_code
_entity_poly.pdbx_strand_id
1 'polypeptide(L)'
;MVCVCALFSLTGCYNTEPRESVLKIYNWADYIDEDMLAEFPRWYKEQTGEDIRIVYQTFDINEIMLTKIERGHEDFDVVCPSEYIIERMLRKGLLLPIDTVFGKTPNYLHNESPYIREQLDKLSWSGHRASDYAIGYMWGTAGILFNTDHVPAEDARTWASLWNLKYENKILMKESYRDAYGTALIYANTEDLKKGKVTVEELMNNYSQASIDTVEKYLKAMKPLIAGWEADFGKEMMTKGKAWLNMTWSGDAVWAIEEAEGVGIHLDYEVPVEGSNVWYDGWVIPKYARNKKAASYFINYLCRPDVALRNMDACGYVSAVATPEILEAKIDTTLSYFADLSYFFGPAADSIQIDKVQYPDRTAVSYTHLRAHETLMNL
;
A
#
# COMPACT_ATOMS: atom_id res chain seq x y z
N MET A 1 -72.04 -1.15 -23.85
CA MET A 1 -71.18 -0.64 -22.75
C MET A 1 -69.77 -1.10 -23.10
N VAL A 2 -68.98 -0.22 -23.74
CA VAL A 2 -67.61 -0.55 -24.24
C VAL A 2 -66.64 0.04 -23.18
N CYS A 3 -65.95 -0.86 -22.45
CA CYS A 3 -64.84 -0.47 -21.55
C CYS A 3 -63.61 -0.14 -22.39
N VAL A 4 -63.22 1.13 -22.41
CA VAL A 4 -61.90 1.57 -22.95
C VAL A 4 -60.92 1.48 -21.80
N CYS A 5 -60.02 0.45 -21.86
CA CYS A 5 -58.84 0.40 -20.97
C CYS A 5 -57.77 1.37 -21.50
N ALA A 6 -57.61 2.49 -20.85
CA ALA A 6 -56.48 3.40 -21.06
C ALA A 6 -55.21 2.76 -20.49
N LEU A 7 -54.30 2.28 -21.33
CA LEU A 7 -52.91 1.90 -20.98
C LEU A 7 -52.12 3.19 -20.73
N PHE A 8 -51.92 3.52 -19.47
CA PHE A 8 -50.91 4.51 -19.10
C PHE A 8 -49.52 3.87 -19.23
N SER A 9 -48.85 4.21 -20.32
CA SER A 9 -47.40 3.93 -20.47
C SER A 9 -46.64 4.83 -19.50
N LEU A 10 -46.23 4.31 -18.35
CA LEU A 10 -45.22 4.93 -17.49
C LEU A 10 -43.87 4.85 -18.20
N THR A 11 -43.57 5.80 -19.07
CA THR A 11 -42.19 6.08 -19.52
C THR A 11 -41.50 6.73 -18.36
N GLY A 12 -40.94 5.94 -17.44
CA GLY A 12 -39.93 6.40 -16.52
C GLY A 12 -38.73 6.85 -17.36
N CYS A 13 -38.50 8.16 -17.42
CA CYS A 13 -37.21 8.68 -17.88
C CYS A 13 -36.16 8.19 -16.88
N TYR A 14 -35.58 7.03 -17.15
CA TYR A 14 -34.24 6.72 -16.59
C TYR A 14 -33.28 7.67 -17.29
N ASN A 15 -33.00 8.79 -16.66
CA ASN A 15 -31.81 9.59 -16.97
C ASN A 15 -30.62 8.71 -16.57
N THR A 16 -30.22 7.82 -17.44
CA THR A 16 -28.94 7.10 -17.30
C THR A 16 -27.87 8.11 -17.61
N GLU A 17 -27.23 8.60 -16.56
CA GLU A 17 -26.05 9.44 -16.66
C GLU A 17 -25.05 8.79 -17.63
N PRO A 18 -24.47 9.53 -18.59
CA PRO A 18 -23.48 8.99 -19.51
C PRO A 18 -22.32 8.35 -18.71
N ARG A 19 -21.90 7.14 -19.11
CA ARG A 19 -20.82 6.42 -18.40
C ARG A 19 -19.52 7.21 -18.38
N GLU A 20 -19.31 8.06 -19.37
CA GLU A 20 -18.15 8.95 -19.53
C GLU A 20 -18.15 10.11 -18.53
N SER A 21 -19.28 10.43 -17.88
CA SER A 21 -19.37 11.40 -16.79
C SER A 21 -19.22 10.77 -15.40
N VAL A 22 -18.85 9.49 -15.34
CA VAL A 22 -18.61 8.74 -14.09
C VAL A 22 -17.18 8.26 -14.05
N LEU A 23 -16.49 8.49 -12.93
CA LEU A 23 -15.20 7.89 -12.61
C LEU A 23 -15.40 6.79 -11.56
N LYS A 24 -15.15 5.54 -11.95
CA LYS A 24 -15.20 4.38 -11.05
C LYS A 24 -13.82 4.09 -10.50
N ILE A 25 -13.66 4.26 -9.19
CA ILE A 25 -12.43 4.02 -8.45
C ILE A 25 -12.58 2.73 -7.63
N TYR A 26 -11.56 1.89 -7.64
CA TYR A 26 -11.50 0.66 -6.85
C TYR A 26 -10.19 0.62 -6.08
N ASN A 27 -10.26 0.74 -4.76
CA ASN A 27 -9.12 0.93 -3.87
C ASN A 27 -9.20 -0.02 -2.67
N TRP A 28 -8.18 -0.03 -1.84
CA TRP A 28 -8.21 -0.66 -0.52
C TRP A 28 -9.16 0.09 0.42
N ALA A 29 -9.67 -0.58 1.44
CA ALA A 29 -10.37 0.07 2.53
C ALA A 29 -9.41 0.98 3.32
N ASP A 30 -9.91 2.08 3.89
CA ASP A 30 -9.15 3.03 4.73
C ASP A 30 -7.82 3.52 4.10
N TYR A 31 -7.78 3.69 2.78
CA TYR A 31 -6.54 3.92 2.03
C TYR A 31 -6.61 5.16 1.13
N ILE A 32 -7.35 6.17 1.54
CA ILE A 32 -7.43 7.50 0.92
C ILE A 32 -8.12 8.46 1.91
N ASP A 33 -7.77 9.74 1.87
CA ASP A 33 -8.58 10.79 2.48
C ASP A 33 -9.88 10.94 1.68
N GLU A 34 -11.01 10.50 2.24
CA GLU A 34 -12.30 10.46 1.55
C GLU A 34 -12.82 11.86 1.16
N ASP A 35 -12.41 12.93 1.87
CA ASP A 35 -12.79 14.30 1.51
C ASP A 35 -12.28 14.67 0.11
N MET A 36 -11.16 14.08 -0.33
CA MET A 36 -10.64 14.28 -1.69
C MET A 36 -11.57 13.76 -2.77
N LEU A 37 -12.34 12.71 -2.48
CA LEU A 37 -13.32 12.17 -3.43
C LEU A 37 -14.46 13.18 -3.69
N ALA A 38 -14.77 14.01 -2.70
CA ALA A 38 -15.74 15.11 -2.86
C ALA A 38 -15.12 16.35 -3.53
N GLU A 39 -13.82 16.57 -3.35
CA GLU A 39 -13.11 17.73 -3.90
C GLU A 39 -12.69 17.54 -5.35
N PHE A 40 -12.28 16.33 -5.75
CA PHE A 40 -11.80 16.04 -7.09
C PHE A 40 -12.78 16.45 -8.21
N PRO A 41 -14.10 16.21 -8.14
CA PRO A 41 -15.02 16.63 -9.21
C PRO A 41 -14.99 18.11 -9.47
N ARG A 42 -14.89 18.95 -8.43
CA ARG A 42 -14.77 20.41 -8.55
C ARG A 42 -13.48 20.79 -9.23
N TRP A 43 -12.35 20.26 -8.75
CA TRP A 43 -11.05 20.50 -9.35
C TRP A 43 -11.00 20.02 -10.81
N TYR A 44 -11.54 18.84 -11.13
CA TYR A 44 -11.60 18.31 -12.49
C TYR A 44 -12.37 19.25 -13.43
N LYS A 45 -13.53 19.75 -12.97
CA LYS A 45 -14.32 20.74 -13.73
C LYS A 45 -13.57 22.03 -13.97
N GLU A 46 -12.83 22.53 -12.98
CA GLU A 46 -11.99 23.74 -13.13
C GLU A 46 -10.88 23.53 -14.17
N GLN A 47 -10.32 22.34 -14.24
CA GLN A 47 -9.23 22.03 -15.17
C GLN A 47 -9.72 21.72 -16.59
N THR A 48 -10.87 21.08 -16.75
CA THR A 48 -11.32 20.52 -18.02
C THR A 48 -12.59 21.16 -18.57
N GLY A 49 -13.39 21.81 -17.73
CA GLY A 49 -14.73 22.29 -18.03
C GLY A 49 -15.79 21.18 -17.99
N GLU A 50 -15.44 19.94 -17.71
CA GLU A 50 -16.32 18.77 -17.70
C GLU A 50 -16.78 18.43 -16.28
N ASP A 51 -18.03 18.01 -16.15
CA ASP A 51 -18.54 17.44 -14.89
C ASP A 51 -18.19 15.95 -14.78
N ILE A 52 -17.85 15.52 -13.59
CA ILE A 52 -17.56 14.11 -13.27
C ILE A 52 -18.19 13.74 -11.93
N ARG A 53 -18.74 12.52 -11.83
CA ARG A 53 -19.20 11.92 -10.57
C ARG A 53 -18.34 10.73 -10.22
N ILE A 54 -17.97 10.61 -8.94
CA ILE A 54 -17.20 9.48 -8.45
C ILE A 54 -18.13 8.35 -7.99
N VAL A 55 -17.74 7.12 -8.34
CA VAL A 55 -18.21 5.87 -7.72
C VAL A 55 -16.99 5.21 -7.11
N TYR A 56 -16.92 5.24 -5.78
CA TYR A 56 -15.82 4.65 -5.02
C TYR A 56 -16.23 3.29 -4.47
N GLN A 57 -15.38 2.30 -4.64
CA GLN A 57 -15.55 0.94 -4.12
C GLN A 57 -14.24 0.46 -3.52
N THR A 58 -14.32 -0.44 -2.56
CA THR A 58 -13.16 -1.01 -1.88
C THR A 58 -13.01 -2.50 -2.11
N PHE A 59 -11.77 -2.99 -1.94
CA PHE A 59 -11.42 -4.40 -1.90
C PHE A 59 -10.41 -4.66 -0.77
N ASP A 60 -10.37 -5.90 -0.30
CA ASP A 60 -9.47 -6.32 0.78
C ASP A 60 -8.40 -7.30 0.27
N ILE A 61 -8.56 -7.87 -0.92
CA ILE A 61 -7.69 -8.90 -1.47
C ILE A 61 -7.41 -8.61 -2.95
N ASN A 62 -6.15 -8.45 -3.30
CA ASN A 62 -5.65 -8.21 -4.66
C ASN A 62 -6.16 -9.21 -5.70
N GLU A 63 -6.20 -10.50 -5.35
CA GLU A 63 -6.60 -11.57 -6.28
C GLU A 63 -8.10 -11.52 -6.59
N ILE A 64 -8.93 -11.10 -5.63
CA ILE A 64 -10.37 -10.89 -5.85
C ILE A 64 -10.57 -9.70 -6.78
N MET A 65 -9.89 -8.58 -6.51
CA MET A 65 -9.92 -7.40 -7.37
C MET A 65 -9.49 -7.76 -8.80
N LEU A 66 -8.36 -8.45 -8.96
CA LEU A 66 -7.87 -8.88 -10.28
C LEU A 66 -8.87 -9.78 -11.00
N THR A 67 -9.54 -10.70 -10.29
CA THR A 67 -10.53 -11.60 -10.87
C THR A 67 -11.73 -10.85 -11.45
N LYS A 68 -12.20 -9.79 -10.78
CA LYS A 68 -13.27 -8.93 -11.29
C LYS A 68 -12.87 -8.26 -12.60
N ILE A 69 -11.63 -7.78 -12.70
CA ILE A 69 -11.14 -7.16 -13.93
C ILE A 69 -10.88 -8.20 -15.01
N GLU A 70 -10.16 -9.27 -14.71
CA GLU A 70 -9.69 -10.24 -15.71
C GLU A 70 -10.83 -11.10 -16.27
N ARG A 71 -11.72 -11.59 -15.40
CA ARG A 71 -12.81 -12.49 -15.77
C ARG A 71 -14.16 -11.81 -15.86
N GLY A 72 -14.41 -10.87 -14.93
CA GLY A 72 -15.65 -10.11 -14.87
C GLY A 72 -15.73 -9.00 -15.91
N HIS A 73 -14.59 -8.56 -16.46
CA HIS A 73 -14.47 -7.43 -17.36
C HIS A 73 -15.15 -6.17 -16.79
N GLU A 74 -15.10 -6.03 -15.45
CA GLU A 74 -15.67 -4.87 -14.80
C GLU A 74 -14.98 -3.58 -15.24
N ASP A 75 -15.77 -2.55 -15.49
CA ASP A 75 -15.37 -1.31 -16.12
C ASP A 75 -14.87 -0.26 -15.11
N PHE A 76 -14.03 -0.67 -14.14
CA PHE A 76 -13.33 0.27 -13.29
C PHE A 76 -12.42 1.17 -14.13
N ASP A 77 -12.37 2.46 -13.80
CA ASP A 77 -11.54 3.43 -14.52
C ASP A 77 -10.15 3.54 -13.90
N VAL A 78 -10.06 3.41 -12.57
CA VAL A 78 -8.79 3.47 -11.85
C VAL A 78 -8.81 2.47 -10.70
N VAL A 79 -7.69 1.79 -10.50
CA VAL A 79 -7.50 0.76 -9.45
C VAL A 79 -6.13 0.94 -8.83
N CYS A 80 -5.99 0.62 -7.54
CA CYS A 80 -4.73 0.72 -6.80
C CYS A 80 -4.24 -0.66 -6.31
N PRO A 81 -3.69 -1.52 -7.16
CA PRO A 81 -3.09 -2.79 -6.78
C PRO A 81 -1.66 -2.67 -6.26
N SER A 82 -1.20 -3.71 -5.58
CA SER A 82 0.22 -3.88 -5.24
C SER A 82 1.07 -4.25 -6.46
N GLU A 83 2.38 -4.04 -6.35
CA GLU A 83 3.38 -4.18 -7.42
C GLU A 83 3.31 -5.51 -8.19
N TYR A 84 3.16 -6.63 -7.49
CA TYR A 84 3.12 -7.95 -8.12
C TYR A 84 1.84 -8.17 -8.95
N ILE A 85 0.77 -7.49 -8.61
CA ILE A 85 -0.47 -7.48 -9.41
C ILE A 85 -0.31 -6.54 -10.60
N ILE A 86 0.34 -5.39 -10.43
CA ILE A 86 0.67 -4.49 -11.56
C ILE A 86 1.46 -5.26 -12.61
N GLU A 87 2.51 -5.98 -12.21
CA GLU A 87 3.30 -6.83 -13.10
C GLU A 87 2.44 -7.89 -13.79
N ARG A 88 1.57 -8.57 -13.03
CA ARG A 88 0.68 -9.60 -13.58
C ARG A 88 -0.33 -9.00 -14.57
N MET A 89 -0.90 -7.83 -14.29
CA MET A 89 -1.80 -7.13 -15.19
C MET A 89 -1.07 -6.68 -16.46
N LEU A 90 0.17 -6.18 -16.34
CA LEU A 90 1.01 -5.82 -17.48
C LEU A 90 1.25 -7.03 -18.39
N ARG A 91 1.69 -8.16 -17.83
CA ARG A 91 1.93 -9.42 -18.56
C ARG A 91 0.69 -9.94 -19.29
N LYS A 92 -0.49 -9.67 -18.77
CA LYS A 92 -1.78 -10.09 -19.36
C LYS A 92 -2.39 -9.07 -20.30
N GLY A 93 -1.75 -7.91 -20.50
CA GLY A 93 -2.28 -6.82 -21.34
C GLY A 93 -3.61 -6.27 -20.79
N LEU A 94 -3.73 -6.16 -19.47
CA LEU A 94 -4.92 -5.67 -18.76
C LEU A 94 -4.82 -4.20 -18.36
N LEU A 95 -3.78 -3.48 -18.79
CA LEU A 95 -3.55 -2.08 -18.47
C LEU A 95 -3.64 -1.19 -19.72
N LEU A 96 -4.07 0.04 -19.51
CA LEU A 96 -3.96 1.15 -20.45
C LEU A 96 -2.87 2.11 -19.98
N PRO A 97 -2.06 2.69 -20.88
CA PRO A 97 -1.08 3.69 -20.49
C PRO A 97 -1.75 4.94 -19.91
N ILE A 98 -1.13 5.52 -18.88
CA ILE A 98 -1.60 6.77 -18.27
C ILE A 98 -1.28 7.94 -19.22
N ASP A 99 -2.23 8.89 -19.35
CA ASP A 99 -1.98 10.10 -20.12
C ASP A 99 -1.04 11.02 -19.32
N THR A 100 -0.07 11.60 -20.02
CA THR A 100 0.95 12.49 -19.43
C THR A 100 0.80 13.94 -19.87
N VAL A 101 -0.23 14.26 -20.65
CA VAL A 101 -0.52 15.60 -21.14
C VAL A 101 -1.90 16.03 -20.63
N PHE A 102 -1.93 17.07 -19.82
CA PHE A 102 -3.12 17.55 -19.11
C PHE A 102 -3.57 18.96 -19.56
N GLY A 103 -3.29 19.32 -20.80
CA GLY A 103 -3.65 20.64 -21.33
C GLY A 103 -2.95 21.77 -20.59
N LYS A 104 -3.71 22.61 -19.87
CA LYS A 104 -3.17 23.72 -19.06
C LYS A 104 -2.87 23.31 -17.62
N THR A 105 -3.34 22.13 -17.17
CA THR A 105 -3.08 21.61 -15.84
C THR A 105 -1.61 21.17 -15.75
N PRO A 106 -0.88 21.51 -14.69
CA PRO A 106 0.46 20.99 -14.47
C PRO A 106 0.48 19.46 -14.44
N ASN A 107 1.55 18.89 -14.97
CA ASN A 107 1.79 17.47 -14.85
C ASN A 107 2.49 17.20 -13.52
N TYR A 108 1.76 16.67 -12.54
CA TYR A 108 2.28 16.30 -11.22
C TYR A 108 2.82 14.86 -11.15
N LEU A 109 2.68 14.06 -12.22
CA LEU A 109 3.16 12.66 -12.22
C LEU A 109 4.68 12.56 -11.99
N HIS A 110 5.44 13.60 -12.37
CA HIS A 110 6.88 13.63 -12.13
C HIS A 110 7.30 14.00 -10.69
N ASN A 111 6.33 14.23 -9.82
CA ASN A 111 6.56 14.29 -8.37
C ASN A 111 6.74 12.92 -7.74
N GLU A 112 6.52 11.83 -8.50
CA GLU A 112 6.79 10.46 -8.05
C GLU A 112 8.26 10.31 -7.65
N SER A 113 8.49 9.66 -6.51
CA SER A 113 9.82 9.34 -6.01
C SER A 113 10.67 8.63 -7.07
N PRO A 114 11.91 9.07 -7.31
CA PRO A 114 12.82 8.37 -8.21
C PRO A 114 13.02 6.90 -7.83
N TYR A 115 12.99 6.60 -6.54
CA TYR A 115 13.08 5.24 -6.03
C TYR A 115 11.89 4.38 -6.48
N ILE A 116 10.66 4.82 -6.23
CA ILE A 116 9.45 4.07 -6.64
C ILE A 116 9.38 3.95 -8.16
N ARG A 117 9.72 5.02 -8.88
CA ARG A 117 9.81 5.02 -10.33
C ARG A 117 10.78 3.94 -10.84
N GLU A 118 11.96 3.83 -10.21
CA GLU A 118 12.94 2.79 -10.56
C GLU A 118 12.41 1.39 -10.28
N GLN A 119 11.68 1.17 -9.18
CA GLN A 119 11.07 -0.14 -8.90
C GLN A 119 10.01 -0.49 -9.97
N LEU A 120 9.16 0.45 -10.36
CA LEU A 120 8.20 0.26 -11.46
C LEU A 120 8.90 -0.01 -12.79
N ASP A 121 10.04 0.64 -13.07
CA ASP A 121 10.82 0.41 -14.29
C ASP A 121 11.42 -1.01 -14.37
N LYS A 122 11.71 -1.63 -13.22
CA LYS A 122 12.17 -3.05 -13.15
C LYS A 122 11.07 -4.03 -13.54
N LEU A 123 9.79 -3.67 -13.31
CA LEU A 123 8.65 -4.47 -13.72
C LEU A 123 8.38 -4.25 -15.22
N SER A 124 8.84 -5.18 -16.03
CA SER A 124 8.71 -5.07 -17.48
C SER A 124 8.28 -6.37 -18.15
N TRP A 125 7.55 -6.26 -19.24
CA TRP A 125 7.09 -7.38 -20.03
C TRP A 125 6.98 -7.02 -21.51
N SER A 126 7.61 -7.80 -22.37
CA SER A 126 7.49 -7.66 -23.83
C SER A 126 7.74 -6.24 -24.36
N GLY A 127 8.72 -5.53 -23.77
CA GLY A 127 9.07 -4.16 -24.15
C GLY A 127 8.22 -3.06 -23.52
N HIS A 128 7.24 -3.41 -22.67
CA HIS A 128 6.45 -2.48 -21.86
C HIS A 128 6.99 -2.42 -20.44
N ARG A 129 7.16 -1.23 -19.88
CA ARG A 129 7.54 -1.01 -18.47
C ARG A 129 6.30 -0.67 -17.66
N ALA A 130 6.23 -1.13 -16.43
CA ALA A 130 5.10 -0.81 -15.56
C ALA A 130 4.97 0.70 -15.32
N SER A 131 6.08 1.44 -15.29
CA SER A 131 6.09 2.91 -15.14
C SER A 131 5.39 3.70 -16.24
N ASP A 132 5.09 3.08 -17.39
CA ASP A 132 4.28 3.69 -18.45
C ASP A 132 2.78 3.48 -18.20
N TYR A 133 2.39 2.61 -17.26
CA TYR A 133 1.01 2.16 -16.98
C TYR A 133 0.59 2.36 -15.53
N ALA A 134 1.52 2.66 -14.64
CA ALA A 134 1.29 2.83 -13.21
C ALA A 134 2.04 4.05 -12.68
N ILE A 135 1.48 4.68 -11.67
CA ILE A 135 2.13 5.69 -10.83
C ILE A 135 2.05 5.20 -9.39
N GLY A 136 3.18 5.21 -8.70
CA GLY A 136 3.23 4.83 -7.30
C GLY A 136 2.30 5.68 -6.44
N TYR A 137 1.73 5.06 -5.42
CA TYR A 137 0.81 5.72 -4.49
C TYR A 137 1.38 5.78 -3.09
N MET A 138 1.46 4.65 -2.44
CA MET A 138 2.01 4.47 -1.11
C MET A 138 2.92 3.25 -1.06
N TRP A 139 3.81 3.19 -0.08
CA TRP A 139 4.69 2.06 0.13
C TRP A 139 5.02 1.86 1.61
N GLY A 140 5.52 0.70 1.96
CA GLY A 140 5.84 0.37 3.32
C GLY A 140 6.50 -0.99 3.48
N THR A 141 6.64 -1.38 4.74
CA THR A 141 7.22 -2.66 5.16
C THR A 141 6.19 -3.49 5.92
N ALA A 142 6.37 -4.80 5.94
CA ALA A 142 5.77 -5.64 6.95
C ALA A 142 6.71 -5.74 8.16
N GLY A 143 6.15 -5.79 9.36
CA GLY A 143 6.93 -5.86 10.59
C GLY A 143 6.09 -6.28 11.79
N ILE A 144 6.60 -6.05 12.97
CA ILE A 144 5.95 -6.39 14.23
C ILE A 144 5.60 -5.10 14.98
N LEU A 145 4.31 -4.79 15.07
CA LEU A 145 3.77 -3.83 16.03
C LEU A 145 3.67 -4.54 17.38
N PHE A 146 4.22 -3.93 18.42
CA PHE A 146 4.26 -4.56 19.74
C PHE A 146 3.96 -3.59 20.87
N ASN A 147 3.37 -4.11 21.95
CA ASN A 147 3.11 -3.35 23.17
C ASN A 147 4.35 -3.39 24.05
N THR A 148 4.99 -2.23 24.26
CA THR A 148 6.27 -2.11 24.98
C THR A 148 6.17 -2.40 26.47
N ASP A 149 4.97 -2.34 27.05
CA ASP A 149 4.73 -2.69 28.45
C ASP A 149 4.77 -4.20 28.70
N HIS A 150 4.63 -5.01 27.63
CA HIS A 150 4.51 -6.46 27.70
C HIS A 150 5.59 -7.21 26.91
N VAL A 151 6.13 -6.58 25.88
CA VAL A 151 7.08 -7.20 24.93
C VAL A 151 8.34 -6.36 24.92
N PRO A 152 9.50 -6.91 25.36
CA PRO A 152 10.78 -6.24 25.19
C PRO A 152 11.12 -6.03 23.70
N ALA A 153 11.75 -4.93 23.36
CA ALA A 153 12.12 -4.61 21.98
C ALA A 153 13.00 -5.69 21.33
N GLU A 154 13.89 -6.32 22.11
CA GLU A 154 14.73 -7.43 21.63
C GLU A 154 13.91 -8.64 21.13
N ASP A 155 12.74 -8.90 21.72
CA ASP A 155 11.84 -9.98 21.26
C ASP A 155 11.16 -9.58 19.93
N ALA A 156 10.79 -8.31 19.76
CA ALA A 156 10.16 -7.82 18.54
C ALA A 156 11.14 -7.71 17.35
N ARG A 157 12.46 -7.67 17.60
CA ARG A 157 13.50 -7.61 16.56
C ARG A 157 13.68 -8.89 15.74
N THR A 158 12.92 -9.94 16.02
CA THR A 158 13.02 -11.21 15.31
C THR A 158 11.62 -11.80 15.06
N TRP A 159 11.43 -12.39 13.91
CA TRP A 159 10.19 -13.11 13.60
C TRP A 159 9.90 -14.25 14.57
N ALA A 160 10.90 -14.76 15.29
CA ALA A 160 10.75 -15.83 16.29
C ALA A 160 9.71 -15.48 17.38
N SER A 161 9.48 -14.20 17.65
CA SER A 161 8.48 -13.77 18.64
C SER A 161 7.06 -14.26 18.31
N LEU A 162 6.72 -14.38 17.02
CA LEU A 162 5.40 -14.84 16.56
C LEU A 162 5.18 -16.36 16.82
N TRP A 163 6.26 -17.10 17.11
CA TRP A 163 6.20 -18.53 17.48
C TRP A 163 6.54 -18.77 18.96
N ASN A 164 6.61 -17.69 19.77
CA ASN A 164 7.00 -17.79 21.17
C ASN A 164 5.77 -18.03 22.06
N LEU A 165 5.75 -19.16 22.77
CA LEU A 165 4.71 -19.54 23.73
C LEU A 165 4.46 -18.49 24.84
N LYS A 166 5.46 -17.64 25.13
CA LYS A 166 5.34 -16.52 26.08
C LYS A 166 4.19 -15.57 25.70
N TYR A 167 3.87 -15.48 24.42
CA TYR A 167 2.87 -14.57 23.88
C TYR A 167 1.60 -15.29 23.38
N GLU A 168 1.39 -16.55 23.80
CA GLU A 168 0.21 -17.32 23.42
C GLU A 168 -1.10 -16.54 23.65
N ASN A 169 -2.00 -16.53 22.65
CA ASN A 169 -3.26 -15.77 22.63
C ASN A 169 -3.11 -14.24 22.71
N LYS A 170 -1.89 -13.72 22.45
CA LYS A 170 -1.58 -12.29 22.40
C LYS A 170 -0.96 -11.86 21.07
N ILE A 171 -0.89 -12.75 20.10
CA ILE A 171 -0.31 -12.56 18.79
C ILE A 171 -1.43 -12.43 17.76
N LEU A 172 -1.36 -11.41 16.91
CA LEU A 172 -2.16 -11.29 15.70
C LEU A 172 -1.27 -11.47 14.48
N MET A 173 -1.85 -12.03 13.43
CA MET A 173 -1.17 -12.27 12.16
C MET A 173 -2.01 -11.75 11.01
N LYS A 174 -1.39 -11.02 10.10
CA LYS A 174 -2.07 -10.47 8.92
C LYS A 174 -2.61 -11.60 8.03
N GLU A 175 -3.86 -11.48 7.59
CA GLU A 175 -4.51 -12.38 6.63
C GLU A 175 -4.09 -12.02 5.19
N SER A 176 -2.80 -11.95 4.96
CA SER A 176 -2.19 -11.75 3.66
C SER A 176 -1.38 -12.97 3.28
N TYR A 177 -1.75 -13.64 2.18
CA TYR A 177 -1.05 -14.85 1.74
C TYR A 177 0.43 -14.59 1.50
N ARG A 178 0.78 -13.48 0.85
CA ARG A 178 2.17 -13.14 0.54
C ARG A 178 2.97 -12.86 1.80
N ASP A 179 2.44 -12.07 2.71
CA ASP A 179 3.13 -11.68 3.93
C ASP A 179 3.23 -12.85 4.92
N ALA A 180 2.15 -13.59 5.14
CA ALA A 180 2.17 -14.77 5.99
C ALA A 180 3.11 -15.85 5.46
N TYR A 181 3.11 -16.09 4.14
CA TYR A 181 4.02 -17.03 3.48
C TYR A 181 5.47 -16.58 3.64
N GLY A 182 5.76 -15.34 3.29
CA GLY A 182 7.11 -14.79 3.35
C GLY A 182 7.67 -14.80 4.77
N THR A 183 6.91 -14.32 5.74
CA THR A 183 7.30 -14.30 7.16
C THR A 183 7.62 -15.72 7.68
N ALA A 184 6.78 -16.69 7.38
CA ALA A 184 7.04 -18.08 7.81
C ALA A 184 8.27 -18.67 7.13
N LEU A 185 8.49 -18.37 5.85
CA LEU A 185 9.64 -18.89 5.11
C LEU A 185 10.95 -18.22 5.55
N ILE A 186 10.94 -16.90 5.79
CA ILE A 186 12.08 -16.15 6.36
C ILE A 186 12.44 -16.74 7.74
N TYR A 187 11.45 -16.87 8.62
CA TYR A 187 11.68 -17.45 9.95
C TYR A 187 12.25 -18.89 9.88
N ALA A 188 11.71 -19.72 9.03
CA ALA A 188 12.19 -21.09 8.84
C ALA A 188 13.63 -21.17 8.35
N ASN A 189 14.13 -20.13 7.68
CA ASN A 189 15.47 -20.08 7.10
C ASN A 189 16.40 -19.10 7.83
N THR A 190 16.05 -18.63 9.04
CA THR A 190 16.85 -17.64 9.80
C THR A 190 18.33 -18.01 9.89
N GLU A 191 18.67 -19.28 10.11
CA GLU A 191 20.05 -19.73 10.22
C GLU A 191 20.81 -19.72 8.87
N ASP A 192 20.12 -19.95 7.77
CA ASP A 192 20.74 -19.94 6.44
C ASP A 192 20.86 -18.48 5.91
N LEU A 193 19.93 -17.61 6.27
CA LEU A 193 20.04 -16.15 6.08
C LEU A 193 21.26 -15.60 6.82
N LYS A 194 21.41 -15.90 8.12
CA LYS A 194 22.58 -15.45 8.93
C LYS A 194 23.91 -15.92 8.34
N LYS A 195 23.93 -17.07 7.68
CA LYS A 195 25.13 -17.64 7.05
C LYS A 195 25.35 -17.14 5.60
N GLY A 196 24.43 -16.30 5.08
CA GLY A 196 24.47 -15.83 3.70
C GLY A 196 24.30 -16.91 2.64
N LYS A 197 23.64 -18.03 2.97
CA LYS A 197 23.39 -19.13 2.02
C LYS A 197 22.17 -18.89 1.15
N VAL A 198 21.24 -18.07 1.63
CA VAL A 198 20.03 -17.64 0.94
C VAL A 198 19.82 -16.16 1.23
N THR A 199 19.11 -15.48 0.35
CA THR A 199 18.68 -14.10 0.53
C THR A 199 17.18 -14.03 0.80
N VAL A 200 16.71 -12.93 1.37
CA VAL A 200 15.27 -12.68 1.57
C VAL A 200 14.56 -12.67 0.21
N GLU A 201 15.17 -12.06 -0.80
CA GLU A 201 14.64 -12.02 -2.16
C GLU A 201 14.39 -13.43 -2.72
N GLU A 202 15.39 -14.33 -2.60
CA GLU A 202 15.24 -15.71 -3.05
C GLU A 202 14.10 -16.42 -2.31
N LEU A 203 13.97 -16.20 -1.00
CA LEU A 203 12.90 -16.80 -0.20
C LEU A 203 11.52 -16.27 -0.59
N MET A 204 11.37 -14.94 -0.71
CA MET A 204 10.09 -14.30 -1.05
C MET A 204 9.57 -14.72 -2.44
N ASN A 205 10.45 -15.13 -3.34
CA ASN A 205 10.12 -15.59 -4.68
C ASN A 205 10.15 -17.11 -4.85
N ASN A 206 10.36 -17.87 -3.77
CA ASN A 206 10.43 -19.32 -3.81
C ASN A 206 9.07 -19.97 -3.49
N TYR A 207 8.39 -20.45 -4.53
CA TYR A 207 7.12 -21.16 -4.44
C TYR A 207 7.26 -22.65 -4.81
N SER A 208 8.45 -23.24 -4.57
CA SER A 208 8.65 -24.68 -4.73
C SER A 208 7.79 -25.47 -3.75
N GLN A 209 7.47 -26.73 -4.09
CA GLN A 209 6.71 -27.60 -3.19
C GLN A 209 7.38 -27.72 -1.83
N ALA A 210 8.70 -27.83 -1.78
CA ALA A 210 9.46 -27.89 -0.52
C ALA A 210 9.29 -26.63 0.35
N SER A 211 9.24 -25.44 -0.28
CA SER A 211 8.99 -24.19 0.44
C SER A 211 7.56 -24.11 0.94
N ILE A 212 6.58 -24.53 0.12
CA ILE A 212 5.17 -24.61 0.52
C ILE A 212 5.00 -25.55 1.71
N ASP A 213 5.59 -26.76 1.68
CA ASP A 213 5.53 -27.72 2.77
C ASP A 213 6.18 -27.17 4.06
N THR A 214 7.26 -26.42 3.91
CA THR A 214 7.94 -25.73 5.03
C THR A 214 7.02 -24.69 5.64
N VAL A 215 6.44 -23.80 4.83
CA VAL A 215 5.52 -22.76 5.29
C VAL A 215 4.30 -23.37 5.97
N GLU A 216 3.70 -24.38 5.38
CA GLU A 216 2.57 -25.11 5.98
C GLU A 216 2.91 -25.63 7.39
N LYS A 217 4.09 -26.25 7.56
CA LYS A 217 4.57 -26.75 8.85
C LYS A 217 4.65 -25.62 9.88
N TYR A 218 5.27 -24.48 9.52
CA TYR A 218 5.48 -23.38 10.46
C TYR A 218 4.18 -22.63 10.79
N LEU A 219 3.30 -22.39 9.80
CA LEU A 219 2.00 -21.78 10.05
C LEU A 219 1.08 -22.66 10.89
N LYS A 220 1.11 -23.99 10.68
CA LYS A 220 0.39 -24.94 11.55
C LYS A 220 0.90 -24.93 12.99
N ALA A 221 2.21 -24.77 13.19
CA ALA A 221 2.81 -24.67 14.52
C ALA A 221 2.45 -23.34 15.21
N MET A 222 2.32 -22.24 14.45
CA MET A 222 1.93 -20.92 14.96
C MET A 222 0.42 -20.85 15.29
N LYS A 223 -0.42 -21.54 14.53
CA LYS A 223 -1.89 -21.43 14.62
C LYS A 223 -2.45 -21.52 16.05
N PRO A 224 -2.01 -22.44 16.94
CA PRO A 224 -2.51 -22.49 18.31
C PRO A 224 -2.04 -21.33 19.19
N LEU A 225 -1.02 -20.56 18.77
CA LEU A 225 -0.44 -19.47 19.55
C LEU A 225 -1.10 -18.12 19.28
N ILE A 226 -1.66 -17.93 18.07
CA ILE A 226 -2.25 -16.66 17.68
C ILE A 226 -3.67 -16.47 18.24
N ALA A 227 -3.98 -15.24 18.62
CA ALA A 227 -5.34 -14.83 18.98
C ALA A 227 -6.26 -14.76 17.74
N GLY A 228 -5.70 -14.50 16.55
CA GLY A 228 -6.45 -14.47 15.31
C GLY A 228 -5.64 -14.04 14.08
N TRP A 229 -6.23 -14.33 12.92
CA TRP A 229 -5.85 -13.72 11.65
C TRP A 229 -6.66 -12.45 11.48
N GLU A 230 -6.02 -11.40 10.99
CA GLU A 230 -6.65 -10.09 10.87
C GLU A 230 -6.35 -9.44 9.50
N ALA A 231 -7.33 -8.74 8.97
CA ALA A 231 -7.16 -7.89 7.80
C ALA A 231 -7.00 -6.42 8.22
N ASP A 232 -7.95 -5.89 9.01
CA ASP A 232 -7.99 -4.48 9.41
C ASP A 232 -8.15 -4.25 10.92
N PHE A 233 -8.75 -5.21 11.65
CA PHE A 233 -9.06 -5.00 13.07
C PHE A 233 -7.84 -5.11 14.01
N GLY A 234 -6.69 -5.54 13.51
CA GLY A 234 -5.47 -5.72 14.30
C GLY A 234 -5.02 -4.43 14.98
N LYS A 235 -5.03 -3.33 14.24
CA LYS A 235 -4.68 -2.00 14.77
C LYS A 235 -5.55 -1.61 15.99
N GLU A 236 -6.86 -1.83 15.93
CA GLU A 236 -7.75 -1.57 17.08
C GLU A 236 -7.50 -2.52 18.26
N MET A 237 -7.16 -3.78 18.02
CA MET A 237 -6.85 -4.72 19.10
C MET A 237 -5.60 -4.30 19.85
N MET A 238 -4.61 -3.75 19.13
CA MET A 238 -3.39 -3.23 19.73
C MET A 238 -3.65 -1.97 20.54
N THR A 239 -4.39 -0.98 19.99
CA THR A 239 -4.73 0.26 20.68
C THR A 239 -5.61 0.04 21.92
N LYS A 240 -6.32 -1.10 22.01
CA LYS A 240 -7.11 -1.50 23.19
C LYS A 240 -6.32 -2.41 24.16
N GLY A 241 -5.05 -2.68 23.93
CA GLY A 241 -4.19 -3.56 24.75
C GLY A 241 -4.63 -5.03 24.80
N LYS A 242 -5.48 -5.47 23.85
CA LYS A 242 -6.00 -6.85 23.81
C LYS A 242 -5.01 -7.83 23.20
N ALA A 243 -4.21 -7.38 22.26
CA ALA A 243 -3.06 -8.10 21.72
C ALA A 243 -1.76 -7.39 22.12
N TRP A 244 -0.63 -8.12 22.08
CA TRP A 244 0.68 -7.61 22.45
C TRP A 244 1.66 -7.61 21.28
N LEU A 245 1.44 -8.47 20.31
CA LEU A 245 2.19 -8.56 19.05
C LEU A 245 1.21 -8.60 17.89
N ASN A 246 1.50 -7.83 16.84
CA ASN A 246 0.79 -7.92 15.57
C ASN A 246 1.78 -7.87 14.42
N MET A 247 1.84 -8.93 13.61
CA MET A 247 2.49 -8.84 12.31
C MET A 247 1.60 -8.00 11.41
N THR A 248 2.08 -6.80 11.07
CA THR A 248 1.27 -5.81 10.36
C THR A 248 2.11 -4.97 9.40
N TRP A 249 1.46 -4.10 8.66
CA TRP A 249 2.09 -3.14 7.77
C TRP A 249 2.45 -1.85 8.49
N SER A 250 3.51 -1.19 8.03
CA SER A 250 4.08 -0.01 8.69
C SER A 250 3.10 1.15 8.89
N GLY A 251 2.20 1.42 7.94
CA GLY A 251 1.21 2.49 8.08
C GLY A 251 0.15 2.18 9.12
N ASP A 252 -0.37 0.94 9.17
CA ASP A 252 -1.28 0.50 10.24
C ASP A 252 -0.61 0.62 11.61
N ALA A 253 0.71 0.34 11.67
CA ALA A 253 1.48 0.47 12.89
C ALA A 253 1.61 1.94 13.33
N VAL A 254 1.94 2.85 12.42
CA VAL A 254 2.03 4.30 12.70
C VAL A 254 0.70 4.81 13.25
N TRP A 255 -0.40 4.53 12.56
CA TRP A 255 -1.73 4.90 13.01
C TRP A 255 -2.05 4.36 14.42
N ALA A 256 -1.74 3.08 14.66
CA ALA A 256 -2.01 2.44 15.95
C ALA A 256 -1.17 3.04 17.08
N ILE A 257 0.08 3.41 16.81
CA ILE A 257 0.98 4.05 17.78
C ILE A 257 0.42 5.42 18.18
N GLU A 258 0.05 6.25 17.20
CA GLU A 258 -0.51 7.57 17.46
C GLU A 258 -1.83 7.50 18.26
N GLU A 259 -2.75 6.62 17.90
CA GLU A 259 -4.02 6.44 18.61
C GLU A 259 -3.82 5.86 20.03
N ALA A 260 -2.85 4.98 20.22
CA ALA A 260 -2.58 4.34 21.50
C ALA A 260 -2.01 5.30 22.54
N GLU A 261 -1.22 6.29 22.13
CA GLU A 261 -0.68 7.33 23.04
C GLU A 261 -1.79 8.08 23.77
N GLY A 262 -2.90 8.38 23.06
CA GLY A 262 -4.06 9.08 23.61
C GLY A 262 -4.80 8.32 24.73
N VAL A 263 -4.60 7.00 24.82
CA VAL A 263 -5.25 6.13 25.81
C VAL A 263 -4.26 5.48 26.80
N GLY A 264 -2.99 5.87 26.75
CA GLY A 264 -1.96 5.42 27.69
C GLY A 264 -1.48 3.99 27.44
N ILE A 265 -1.53 3.52 26.20
CA ILE A 265 -0.94 2.26 25.74
C ILE A 265 0.28 2.60 24.90
N HIS A 266 1.41 1.99 25.24
CA HIS A 266 2.67 2.28 24.57
C HIS A 266 2.94 1.20 23.53
N LEU A 267 2.90 1.59 22.26
CA LEU A 267 3.18 0.73 21.13
C LEU A 267 4.47 1.18 20.44
N ASP A 268 5.16 0.22 19.80
CA ASP A 268 6.28 0.49 18.92
C ASP A 268 6.31 -0.52 17.77
N TYR A 269 7.09 -0.24 16.74
CA TYR A 269 7.15 -1.05 15.53
C TYR A 269 8.60 -1.38 15.16
N GLU A 270 8.85 -2.67 14.91
CA GLU A 270 10.17 -3.15 14.47
C GLU A 270 10.05 -3.96 13.18
N VAL A 271 10.98 -3.74 12.26
CA VAL A 271 11.21 -4.64 11.13
C VAL A 271 12.26 -5.67 11.57
N PRO A 272 11.93 -6.97 11.62
CA PRO A 272 12.85 -7.99 12.11
C PRO A 272 14.18 -8.06 11.35
N VAL A 273 15.24 -8.34 12.09
CA VAL A 273 16.63 -8.34 11.58
C VAL A 273 16.88 -9.40 10.50
N GLU A 274 16.04 -10.41 10.40
CA GLU A 274 16.10 -11.40 9.33
C GLU A 274 15.68 -10.82 7.97
N GLY A 275 15.06 -9.65 7.97
CA GLY A 275 14.46 -9.00 6.81
C GLY A 275 12.96 -9.25 6.70
N SER A 276 12.32 -8.52 5.81
CA SER A 276 10.87 -8.53 5.65
C SER A 276 10.44 -8.20 4.22
N ASN A 277 9.14 -8.18 3.97
CA ASN A 277 8.56 -7.71 2.72
C ASN A 277 8.55 -6.17 2.69
N VAL A 278 9.04 -5.59 1.59
CA VAL A 278 8.76 -4.22 1.18
C VAL A 278 7.76 -4.29 0.05
N TRP A 279 6.72 -3.50 0.13
CA TRP A 279 5.69 -3.45 -0.89
C TRP A 279 5.43 -1.99 -1.31
N TYR A 280 4.92 -1.82 -2.49
CA TYR A 280 4.38 -0.54 -2.96
C TYR A 280 3.12 -0.79 -3.78
N ASP A 281 2.18 0.12 -3.62
CA ASP A 281 0.94 0.15 -4.39
C ASP A 281 1.00 1.26 -5.42
N GLY A 282 0.31 1.08 -6.52
CA GLY A 282 0.29 2.06 -7.58
C GLY A 282 -1.06 2.16 -8.27
N TRP A 283 -1.40 3.36 -8.68
CA TRP A 283 -2.59 3.62 -9.46
C TRP A 283 -2.42 3.20 -10.91
N VAL A 284 -3.34 2.40 -11.40
CA VAL A 284 -3.37 1.90 -12.78
C VAL A 284 -4.73 2.14 -13.41
N ILE A 285 -4.76 2.19 -14.75
CA ILE A 285 -5.97 2.27 -15.56
C ILE A 285 -6.23 0.90 -16.18
N PRO A 286 -7.27 0.15 -15.75
CA PRO A 286 -7.59 -1.15 -16.32
C PRO A 286 -8.02 -1.05 -17.78
N LYS A 287 -7.81 -2.14 -18.52
CA LYS A 287 -8.14 -2.25 -19.96
C LYS A 287 -9.62 -1.92 -20.29
N TYR A 288 -10.53 -2.19 -19.37
CA TYR A 288 -11.96 -2.01 -19.57
C TYR A 288 -12.48 -0.64 -19.08
N ALA A 289 -11.58 0.25 -18.67
CA ALA A 289 -11.91 1.62 -18.29
C ALA A 289 -12.70 2.35 -19.39
N ARG A 290 -13.71 3.11 -18.99
CA ARG A 290 -14.55 3.90 -19.90
C ARG A 290 -14.23 5.38 -19.88
N ASN A 291 -13.57 5.82 -18.81
CA ASN A 291 -13.20 7.22 -18.65
C ASN A 291 -11.71 7.37 -18.35
N LYS A 292 -10.86 6.97 -19.32
CA LYS A 292 -9.40 7.06 -19.22
C LYS A 292 -8.91 8.48 -18.93
N LYS A 293 -9.56 9.50 -19.53
CA LYS A 293 -9.20 10.90 -19.30
C LYS A 293 -9.34 11.27 -17.83
N ALA A 294 -10.53 11.07 -17.24
CA ALA A 294 -10.74 11.39 -15.83
C ALA A 294 -9.88 10.53 -14.90
N ALA A 295 -9.62 9.25 -15.24
CA ALA A 295 -8.69 8.39 -14.51
C ALA A 295 -7.27 8.96 -14.50
N SER A 296 -6.74 9.40 -15.65
CA SER A 296 -5.42 10.02 -15.72
C SER A 296 -5.35 11.35 -14.94
N TYR A 297 -6.42 12.16 -15.00
CA TYR A 297 -6.50 13.38 -14.19
C TYR A 297 -6.59 13.10 -12.69
N PHE A 298 -7.29 12.03 -12.28
CA PHE A 298 -7.36 11.60 -10.89
C PHE A 298 -5.99 11.17 -10.37
N ILE A 299 -5.25 10.36 -11.13
CA ILE A 299 -3.89 9.97 -10.79
C ILE A 299 -2.97 11.20 -10.70
N ASN A 300 -3.08 12.13 -11.66
CA ASN A 300 -2.33 13.38 -11.63
C ASN A 300 -2.68 14.25 -10.41
N TYR A 301 -3.97 14.30 -10.01
CA TYR A 301 -4.43 15.02 -8.83
C TYR A 301 -3.83 14.47 -7.54
N LEU A 302 -3.76 13.14 -7.41
CA LEU A 302 -3.17 12.47 -6.24
C LEU A 302 -1.65 12.71 -6.11
N CYS A 303 -0.98 13.06 -7.21
CA CYS A 303 0.45 13.41 -7.21
C CYS A 303 0.74 14.86 -6.84
N ARG A 304 -0.26 15.66 -6.51
CA ARG A 304 -0.08 17.01 -5.97
C ARG A 304 0.49 16.91 -4.55
N PRO A 305 1.48 17.74 -4.17
CA PRO A 305 2.09 17.65 -2.84
C PRO A 305 1.09 17.83 -1.69
N ASP A 306 0.18 18.80 -1.81
CA ASP A 306 -0.86 19.07 -0.81
C ASP A 306 -1.85 17.90 -0.63
N VAL A 307 -2.19 17.23 -1.73
CA VAL A 307 -3.07 16.05 -1.75
C VAL A 307 -2.34 14.83 -1.18
N ALA A 308 -1.08 14.64 -1.56
CA ALA A 308 -0.27 13.53 -1.07
C ALA A 308 -0.02 13.62 0.44
N LEU A 309 0.25 14.82 0.97
CA LEU A 309 0.38 15.04 2.42
C LEU A 309 -0.88 14.64 3.18
N ARG A 310 -2.05 15.08 2.72
CA ARG A 310 -3.33 14.73 3.35
C ARG A 310 -3.59 13.22 3.32
N ASN A 311 -3.22 12.55 2.23
CA ASN A 311 -3.33 11.09 2.16
C ASN A 311 -2.38 10.39 3.13
N MET A 312 -1.15 10.90 3.31
CA MET A 312 -0.22 10.37 4.30
C MET A 312 -0.79 10.51 5.72
N ASP A 313 -1.37 11.67 6.04
CA ASP A 313 -1.99 11.91 7.35
C ASP A 313 -3.19 10.99 7.60
N ALA A 314 -4.02 10.77 6.58
CA ALA A 314 -5.21 9.92 6.70
C ALA A 314 -4.87 8.42 6.78
N CYS A 315 -3.83 7.96 6.06
CA CYS A 315 -3.54 6.53 5.91
C CYS A 315 -2.37 6.03 6.78
N GLY A 316 -1.51 6.95 7.26
CA GLY A 316 -0.29 6.59 8.01
C GLY A 316 0.85 6.02 7.16
N TYR A 317 0.69 5.90 5.83
CA TYR A 317 1.70 5.34 4.94
C TYR A 317 2.56 6.40 4.27
N VAL A 318 3.74 6.00 3.82
CA VAL A 318 4.64 6.85 3.07
C VAL A 318 4.15 6.99 1.63
N SER A 319 4.01 8.24 1.18
CA SER A 319 3.64 8.51 -0.20
C SER A 319 4.78 8.18 -1.16
N ALA A 320 4.41 7.69 -2.35
CA ALA A 320 5.33 7.64 -3.48
C ALA A 320 5.62 9.03 -4.08
N VAL A 321 4.91 10.07 -3.66
CA VAL A 321 5.20 11.47 -4.03
C VAL A 321 6.26 12.03 -3.09
N ALA A 322 7.41 12.44 -3.65
CA ALA A 322 8.56 12.89 -2.87
C ALA A 322 9.04 14.26 -3.38
N THR A 323 8.35 15.30 -2.94
CA THR A 323 8.71 16.70 -3.25
C THR A 323 9.33 17.38 -2.03
N PRO A 324 10.08 18.49 -2.21
CA PRO A 324 10.61 19.26 -1.10
C PRO A 324 9.56 19.63 -0.05
N GLU A 325 8.33 19.95 -0.46
CA GLU A 325 7.24 20.31 0.44
C GLU A 325 6.83 19.15 1.34
N ILE A 326 6.78 17.93 0.79
CA ILE A 326 6.45 16.72 1.56
C ILE A 326 7.58 16.41 2.54
N LEU A 327 8.83 16.48 2.07
CA LEU A 327 9.99 16.22 2.91
C LEU A 327 10.06 17.22 4.07
N GLU A 328 9.86 18.52 3.79
CA GLU A 328 9.85 19.56 4.82
C GLU A 328 8.74 19.34 5.86
N ALA A 329 7.55 18.91 5.42
CA ALA A 329 6.41 18.69 6.29
C ALA A 329 6.52 17.40 7.14
N LYS A 330 7.20 16.36 6.64
CA LYS A 330 7.22 15.03 7.26
C LYS A 330 8.54 14.66 7.91
N ILE A 331 9.64 15.34 7.57
CA ILE A 331 10.91 15.17 8.28
C ILE A 331 10.87 16.07 9.51
N ASP A 332 10.09 15.69 10.49
CA ASP A 332 10.15 16.29 11.81
C ASP A 332 11.02 15.40 12.70
N THR A 333 12.03 16.02 13.29
CA THR A 333 12.99 15.37 14.20
C THR A 333 12.36 14.81 15.49
N THR A 334 11.11 15.13 15.76
CA THR A 334 10.38 14.67 16.94
C THR A 334 9.55 13.40 16.70
N LEU A 335 9.24 13.07 15.43
CA LEU A 335 8.45 11.90 15.03
C LEU A 335 9.35 10.91 14.30
N SER A 336 9.75 9.85 14.97
CA SER A 336 10.76 8.89 14.54
C SER A 336 10.43 8.11 13.23
N TYR A 337 9.19 8.06 12.80
CA TYR A 337 8.77 7.18 11.70
C TYR A 337 8.89 7.80 10.31
N PHE A 338 8.89 9.13 10.21
CA PHE A 338 9.00 9.85 8.93
C PHE A 338 10.29 10.65 8.80
N ALA A 339 11.18 10.54 9.77
CA ALA A 339 12.31 11.45 9.94
C ALA A 339 13.50 11.17 9.02
N ASP A 340 13.45 10.18 8.13
CA ASP A 340 14.60 9.81 7.31
C ASP A 340 14.31 9.91 5.82
N LEU A 341 15.18 10.59 5.08
CA LEU A 341 15.15 10.65 3.62
C LEU A 341 15.08 9.27 2.96
N SER A 342 15.73 8.28 3.53
CA SER A 342 15.69 6.91 3.04
C SER A 342 14.29 6.31 3.09
N TYR A 343 13.44 6.80 3.97
CA TYR A 343 12.03 6.39 4.03
C TYR A 343 11.27 6.81 2.78
N PHE A 344 11.60 7.96 2.18
CA PHE A 344 10.99 8.45 0.94
C PHE A 344 11.69 7.97 -0.32
N PHE A 345 12.99 7.76 -0.27
CA PHE A 345 13.83 7.53 -1.44
C PHE A 345 14.52 6.16 -1.41
N GLY A 346 14.30 5.36 -0.38
CA GLY A 346 15.01 4.09 -0.19
C GLY A 346 16.52 4.30 -0.04
N PRO A 347 17.35 3.29 -0.30
CA PRO A 347 18.81 3.37 -0.17
C PRO A 347 19.48 4.38 -1.11
N ALA A 348 18.78 4.81 -2.17
CA ALA A 348 19.28 5.87 -3.04
C ALA A 348 19.24 7.28 -2.40
N ALA A 349 18.70 7.42 -1.19
CA ALA A 349 18.57 8.69 -0.50
C ALA A 349 19.89 9.47 -0.40
N ASP A 350 21.00 8.76 -0.19
CA ASP A 350 22.33 9.37 -0.10
C ASP A 350 22.86 9.90 -1.44
N SER A 351 22.31 9.45 -2.57
CA SER A 351 22.68 9.89 -3.91
C SER A 351 21.78 10.99 -4.46
N ILE A 352 20.66 11.28 -3.79
CA ILE A 352 19.75 12.35 -4.19
C ILE A 352 20.30 13.66 -3.64
N GLN A 353 20.89 14.46 -4.53
CA GLN A 353 21.25 15.85 -4.22
C GLN A 353 19.98 16.67 -4.02
N ILE A 354 19.51 16.70 -2.79
CA ILE A 354 18.49 17.66 -2.36
C ILE A 354 19.25 18.95 -2.03
N ASP A 355 19.50 19.74 -3.04
CA ASP A 355 20.48 20.83 -3.04
C ASP A 355 20.21 21.98 -2.07
N LYS A 356 19.22 21.96 -1.20
CA LYS A 356 18.94 23.11 -0.31
C LYS A 356 18.16 22.83 0.98
N VAL A 357 17.92 21.63 1.38
CA VAL A 357 17.27 21.41 2.68
C VAL A 357 18.34 21.08 3.72
N GLN A 358 18.63 22.02 4.61
CA GLN A 358 19.45 21.76 5.80
C GLN A 358 18.60 20.91 6.75
N TYR A 359 18.85 19.62 6.76
CA TYR A 359 18.23 18.72 7.74
C TYR A 359 19.07 18.74 9.03
N PRO A 360 18.44 18.83 10.22
CA PRO A 360 19.16 18.64 11.46
C PRO A 360 19.71 17.21 11.57
N ASP A 361 20.81 17.08 12.31
CA ASP A 361 21.62 15.87 12.44
C ASP A 361 20.80 14.58 12.62
N ARG A 362 21.12 13.60 11.78
CA ARG A 362 20.57 12.24 11.78
C ARG A 362 20.88 11.55 13.12
N THR A 363 19.89 11.31 13.93
CA THR A 363 20.02 10.47 15.12
C THR A 363 19.74 9.00 14.80
N ALA A 364 20.44 8.11 15.49
CA ALA A 364 20.71 6.72 15.17
C ALA A 364 19.51 5.73 15.09
N VAL A 365 18.26 6.19 15.13
CA VAL A 365 17.08 5.32 15.25
C VAL A 365 16.64 4.69 13.93
N SER A 366 16.99 5.27 12.78
CA SER A 366 16.48 4.84 11.47
C SER A 366 17.26 3.69 10.80
N TYR A 367 18.41 3.29 11.32
CA TYR A 367 19.29 2.30 10.66
C TYR A 367 18.71 0.88 10.60
N THR A 368 17.81 0.52 11.49
CA THR A 368 17.20 -0.82 11.49
C THR A 368 16.21 -0.98 10.35
N HIS A 369 15.44 0.06 10.04
CA HIS A 369 14.54 0.10 8.91
C HIS A 369 15.29 0.09 7.58
N LEU A 370 16.39 0.82 7.48
CA LEU A 370 17.26 0.88 6.30
C LEU A 370 17.86 -0.48 5.91
N ARG A 371 18.33 -1.27 6.90
CA ARG A 371 18.90 -2.59 6.62
C ARG A 371 17.87 -3.58 6.07
N ALA A 372 16.63 -3.49 6.50
CA ALA A 372 15.55 -4.28 5.93
C ALA A 372 15.27 -3.85 4.47
N HIS A 373 15.31 -2.55 4.18
CA HIS A 373 15.20 -2.03 2.82
C HIS A 373 16.36 -2.46 1.92
N GLU A 374 17.61 -2.39 2.38
CA GLU A 374 18.78 -2.83 1.61
C GLU A 374 18.73 -4.31 1.24
N THR A 375 18.11 -5.14 2.10
CA THR A 375 18.04 -6.58 1.89
C THR A 375 16.92 -6.98 0.92
N LEU A 376 15.88 -6.15 0.78
CA LEU A 376 14.66 -6.46 0.02
C LEU A 376 14.56 -5.73 -1.33
N MET A 377 15.49 -4.82 -1.62
CA MET A 377 15.43 -3.94 -2.78
C MET A 377 15.87 -4.53 -4.10
N ASN A 378 16.14 -5.82 -4.13
CA ASN A 378 16.42 -6.55 -5.38
C ASN A 378 15.22 -7.40 -5.84
N LEU A 379 13.99 -7.05 -5.43
CA LEU A 379 12.77 -7.68 -5.94
C LEU A 379 12.26 -6.96 -7.22
#